data_d929b9381446abb2a6e64a23ebe80ba0
#
_entry.id   d929b9381446abb2a6e64a23ebe80ba0
#
_cell.length_a   1.000
_cell.length_b   1.000
_cell.length_c   1.000
_cell.angle_alpha   90.00
_cell.angle_beta   90.00
_cell.angle_gamma   90.00
#
_symmetry.space_group_name_H-M   'P 1'
#
loop_
_entity.id
_entity.type
_entity.pdbx_description
1 polymer ?
#
loop_
_entity_poly.entity_id
_entity_poly.type
_entity_poly.pdbx_seq_one_letter_code
_entity_poly.pdbx_strand_id
1 'polypeptide(L)'
;MLEDPRVAEQLAVELAKMINASNIEIDTICSPALGGVLAGYELARALGKRFIFAERVNGEMTIRRGFEVKKGEKILVCEDIITTGGSALEAAKIAESMGGVIVGFAALANRGFCKRVGSDLVGKPTCKLPNDAPFFALADFEFDIYDPSECPLCKEGSVAIKPGSRGN
;
A
#
# COMPACT_ATOMS: atom_id res chain seq x y z
N MET A 1 3.83 15.61 1.24
CA MET A 1 4.93 14.66 1.52
C MET A 1 5.53 14.11 0.22
N LEU A 2 4.78 13.40 -0.61
CA LEU A 2 5.30 12.88 -1.90
C LEU A 2 5.39 13.92 -3.03
N GLU A 3 4.98 15.13 -2.82
CA GLU A 3 5.16 16.25 -3.75
C GLU A 3 6.61 16.76 -3.82
N ASP A 4 7.42 16.52 -2.76
CA ASP A 4 8.87 16.76 -2.78
C ASP A 4 9.60 15.43 -3.07
N PRO A 5 10.22 15.27 -4.26
CA PRO A 5 10.90 14.04 -4.64
C PRO A 5 12.04 13.65 -3.69
N ARG A 6 12.69 14.63 -3.04
CA ARG A 6 13.78 14.35 -2.08
C ARG A 6 13.24 13.68 -0.82
N VAL A 7 12.07 14.10 -0.36
CA VAL A 7 11.39 13.47 0.78
C VAL A 7 10.90 12.08 0.38
N ALA A 8 10.31 11.94 -0.80
CA ALA A 8 9.86 10.65 -1.32
C ALA A 8 11.03 9.64 -1.42
N GLU A 9 12.18 10.08 -1.93
CA GLU A 9 13.40 9.28 -1.99
C GLU A 9 13.86 8.81 -0.61
N GLN A 10 13.95 9.71 0.37
CA GLN A 10 14.38 9.37 1.72
C GLN A 10 13.47 8.34 2.37
N LEU A 11 12.15 8.51 2.26
CA LEU A 11 11.17 7.56 2.78
C LEU A 11 11.30 6.18 2.10
N ALA A 12 11.48 6.17 0.78
CA ALA A 12 11.64 4.93 0.03
C ALA A 12 12.94 4.19 0.41
N VAL A 13 14.03 4.92 0.63
CA VAL A 13 15.31 4.34 1.08
C VAL A 13 15.17 3.69 2.46
N GLU A 14 14.50 4.36 3.42
CA GLU A 14 14.27 3.78 4.74
C GLU A 14 13.37 2.52 4.67
N LEU A 15 12.32 2.56 3.86
CA LEU A 15 11.45 1.40 3.65
C LEU A 15 12.22 0.24 2.98
N ALA A 16 13.07 0.55 2.00
CA ALA A 16 13.92 -0.44 1.33
C ALA A 16 14.91 -1.11 2.30
N LYS A 17 15.47 -0.39 3.25
CA LYS A 17 16.33 -0.97 4.31
C LYS A 17 15.59 -2.01 5.14
N MET A 18 14.35 -1.71 5.56
CA MET A 18 13.52 -2.65 6.32
C MET A 18 13.23 -3.92 5.51
N ILE A 19 12.89 -3.77 4.23
CA ILE A 19 12.57 -4.87 3.34
C ILE A 19 13.81 -5.73 3.09
N ASN A 20 14.97 -5.13 2.80
CA ASN A 20 16.22 -5.86 2.59
C ASN A 20 16.66 -6.65 3.82
N ALA A 21 16.40 -6.13 5.03
CA ALA A 21 16.71 -6.84 6.27
C ALA A 21 15.88 -8.13 6.46
N SER A 22 14.76 -8.28 5.77
CA SER A 22 13.93 -9.48 5.82
C SER A 22 14.38 -10.61 4.88
N ASN A 23 15.33 -10.32 3.97
CA ASN A 23 15.85 -11.25 2.97
C ASN A 23 14.77 -11.82 2.02
N ILE A 24 13.63 -11.17 1.86
CA ILE A 24 12.64 -11.58 0.86
C ILE A 24 13.15 -11.29 -0.56
N GLU A 25 12.94 -12.23 -1.46
CA GLU A 25 13.27 -12.03 -2.87
C GLU A 25 12.13 -11.32 -3.59
N ILE A 26 12.45 -10.25 -4.30
CA ILE A 26 11.51 -9.41 -5.03
C ILE A 26 12.02 -9.22 -6.45
N ASP A 27 11.15 -9.37 -7.44
CA ASP A 27 11.44 -9.05 -8.84
C ASP A 27 10.81 -7.70 -9.22
N THR A 28 9.59 -7.44 -8.77
CA THR A 28 8.77 -6.30 -9.20
C THR A 28 8.00 -5.71 -8.03
N ILE A 29 7.90 -4.38 -8.03
CA ILE A 29 6.97 -3.64 -7.16
C ILE A 29 5.70 -3.35 -7.97
N CYS A 30 4.54 -3.64 -7.38
CA CYS A 30 3.22 -3.35 -7.95
C CYS A 30 2.45 -2.39 -7.03
N SER A 31 1.90 -1.32 -7.58
CA SER A 31 1.12 -0.36 -6.79
C SER A 31 -0.29 -0.17 -7.32
N PRO A 32 -1.30 -0.04 -6.49
CA PRO A 32 -2.60 0.45 -6.92
C PRO A 32 -2.54 1.95 -7.21
N ALA A 33 -3.04 2.36 -8.36
CA ALA A 33 -3.11 3.77 -8.72
C ALA A 33 -4.29 4.46 -8.01
N LEU A 34 -4.19 5.81 -7.74
CA LEU A 34 -3.06 6.68 -8.05
C LEU A 34 -2.12 6.87 -6.85
N GLY A 35 -2.63 6.84 -5.60
CA GLY A 35 -1.86 7.20 -4.40
C GLY A 35 -0.56 6.42 -4.28
N GLY A 36 -0.62 5.11 -4.48
CA GLY A 36 0.52 4.23 -4.36
C GLY A 36 1.59 4.36 -5.45
N VAL A 37 1.29 4.99 -6.58
CA VAL A 37 2.21 5.01 -7.74
C VAL A 37 3.55 5.66 -7.41
N LEU A 38 3.54 6.83 -6.78
CA LEU A 38 4.77 7.53 -6.44
C LEU A 38 5.57 6.78 -5.36
N ALA A 39 4.89 6.27 -4.34
CA ALA A 39 5.53 5.50 -3.27
C ALA A 39 6.17 4.22 -3.82
N GLY A 40 5.45 3.48 -4.65
CA GLY A 40 5.97 2.24 -5.25
C GLY A 40 7.06 2.47 -6.28
N TYR A 41 6.97 3.54 -7.08
CA TYR A 41 8.03 3.87 -8.04
C TYR A 41 9.35 4.21 -7.31
N GLU A 42 9.30 5.04 -6.27
CA GLU A 42 10.47 5.38 -5.49
C GLU A 42 11.02 4.17 -4.72
N LEU A 43 10.15 3.31 -4.19
CA LEU A 43 10.57 2.06 -3.56
C LEU A 43 11.26 1.13 -4.57
N ALA A 44 10.70 0.98 -5.77
CA ALA A 44 11.31 0.17 -6.83
C ALA A 44 12.69 0.72 -7.22
N ARG A 45 12.82 2.05 -7.32
CA ARG A 45 14.11 2.71 -7.58
C ARG A 45 15.11 2.44 -6.46
N ALA A 46 14.70 2.55 -5.19
CA ALA A 46 15.56 2.30 -4.02
C ALA A 46 16.02 0.83 -3.92
N LEU A 47 15.17 -0.11 -4.32
CA LEU A 47 15.48 -1.55 -4.34
C LEU A 47 16.16 -2.02 -5.64
N GLY A 48 16.25 -1.18 -6.67
CA GLY A 48 16.75 -1.57 -7.99
C GLY A 48 15.86 -2.60 -8.69
N LYS A 49 14.53 -2.49 -8.53
CA LYS A 49 13.54 -3.44 -9.04
C LYS A 49 12.66 -2.82 -10.11
N ARG A 50 12.00 -3.68 -10.88
CA ARG A 50 11.00 -3.29 -11.86
C ARG A 50 9.76 -2.70 -11.15
N PHE A 51 9.07 -1.75 -11.79
CA PHE A 51 7.83 -1.15 -11.31
C PHE A 51 6.69 -1.34 -12.30
N ILE A 52 5.53 -1.70 -11.78
CA ILE A 52 4.24 -1.72 -12.48
C ILE A 52 3.16 -1.14 -11.58
N PHE A 53 2.01 -0.79 -12.15
CA PHE A 53 0.86 -0.41 -11.35
C PHE A 53 -0.44 -1.01 -11.89
N ALA A 54 -1.39 -1.19 -10.98
CA ALA A 54 -2.76 -1.54 -11.28
C ALA A 54 -3.66 -0.30 -11.13
N GLU A 55 -4.62 -0.12 -12.01
CA GLU A 55 -5.57 1.00 -11.99
C GLU A 55 -7.01 0.51 -12.11
N ARG A 56 -7.97 1.32 -11.66
CA ARG A 56 -9.38 0.96 -11.79
C ARG A 56 -9.90 1.35 -13.16
N VAL A 57 -10.53 0.38 -13.81
CA VAL A 57 -11.28 0.56 -15.06
C VAL A 57 -12.70 0.07 -14.80
N ASN A 58 -13.67 0.95 -14.93
CA ASN A 58 -15.08 0.64 -14.64
C ASN A 58 -15.30 0.00 -13.24
N GLY A 59 -14.51 0.44 -12.24
CA GLY A 59 -14.58 -0.08 -10.87
C GLY A 59 -13.70 -1.29 -10.57
N GLU A 60 -13.19 -1.98 -11.57
CA GLU A 60 -12.36 -3.17 -11.43
C GLU A 60 -10.86 -2.85 -11.48
N MET A 61 -10.07 -3.45 -10.59
CA MET A 61 -8.61 -3.32 -10.60
C MET A 61 -8.03 -4.07 -11.79
N THR A 62 -7.15 -3.43 -12.55
CA THR A 62 -6.60 -3.98 -13.79
C THR A 62 -5.14 -3.55 -13.97
N ILE A 63 -4.27 -4.48 -14.40
CA ILE A 63 -2.93 -4.18 -14.89
C ILE A 63 -3.00 -4.06 -16.41
N ARG A 64 -2.61 -2.90 -16.96
CA ARG A 64 -2.67 -2.62 -18.40
C ARG A 64 -1.53 -1.70 -18.84
N ARG A 65 -1.61 -0.98 -19.93
CA ARG A 65 -0.58 -0.07 -20.50
C ARG A 65 0.69 -0.81 -20.93
N GLY A 66 0.55 -2.07 -21.37
CA GLY A 66 1.69 -2.89 -21.78
C GLY A 66 2.49 -3.46 -20.61
N PHE A 67 2.00 -3.34 -19.38
CA PHE A 67 2.59 -4.06 -18.25
C PHE A 67 2.22 -5.54 -18.32
N GLU A 68 3.22 -6.38 -18.11
CA GLU A 68 3.08 -7.83 -18.09
C GLU A 68 3.60 -8.37 -16.75
N VAL A 69 3.00 -9.44 -16.29
CA VAL A 69 3.46 -10.23 -15.13
C VAL A 69 3.91 -11.57 -15.65
N LYS A 70 5.17 -11.94 -15.39
CA LYS A 70 5.72 -13.24 -15.79
C LYS A 70 5.26 -14.30 -14.79
N LYS A 71 5.08 -15.52 -15.27
CA LYS A 71 4.75 -16.65 -14.40
C LYS A 71 5.83 -16.87 -13.35
N GLY A 72 5.42 -16.86 -12.08
CA GLY A 72 6.31 -17.01 -10.93
C GLY A 72 7.07 -15.75 -10.53
N GLU A 73 6.80 -14.60 -11.16
CA GLU A 73 7.43 -13.31 -10.82
C GLU A 73 7.06 -12.92 -9.38
N LYS A 74 8.08 -12.65 -8.55
CA LYS A 74 7.92 -12.29 -7.14
C LYS A 74 7.57 -10.82 -7.00
N ILE A 75 6.36 -10.54 -6.53
CA ILE A 75 5.78 -9.20 -6.51
C ILE A 75 5.55 -8.74 -5.07
N LEU A 76 6.12 -7.58 -4.72
CA LEU A 76 5.79 -6.84 -3.52
C LEU A 76 4.76 -5.76 -3.88
N VAL A 77 3.62 -5.74 -3.21
CA VAL A 77 2.60 -4.70 -3.42
C VAL A 77 2.88 -3.51 -2.51
N CYS A 78 2.99 -2.30 -3.09
CA CYS A 78 3.31 -1.08 -2.36
C CYS A 78 2.22 -0.01 -2.51
N GLU A 79 1.79 0.56 -1.39
CA GLU A 79 0.86 1.69 -1.28
C GLU A 79 1.55 2.90 -0.63
N ASP A 80 0.92 4.08 -0.71
CA ASP A 80 1.31 5.22 0.10
C ASP A 80 0.86 5.03 1.56
N ILE A 81 -0.42 4.73 1.78
CA ILE A 81 -1.02 4.52 3.10
C ILE A 81 -1.92 3.29 3.07
N ILE A 82 -1.65 2.33 3.94
CA ILE A 82 -2.56 1.21 4.17
C ILE A 82 -3.47 1.50 5.37
N THR A 83 -4.79 1.49 5.10
CA THR A 83 -5.83 1.41 6.14
C THR A 83 -6.19 -0.04 6.38
N THR A 84 -7.21 -0.55 5.71
CA THR A 84 -7.60 -1.95 5.77
C THR A 84 -6.86 -2.84 4.76
N GLY A 85 -6.12 -2.26 3.84
CA GLY A 85 -5.39 -2.99 2.80
C GLY A 85 -6.25 -3.44 1.61
N GLY A 86 -7.47 -2.91 1.46
CA GLY A 86 -8.37 -3.33 0.39
C GLY A 86 -7.82 -3.15 -1.02
N SER A 87 -7.30 -1.96 -1.36
CA SER A 87 -6.74 -1.68 -2.68
C SER A 87 -5.45 -2.48 -2.94
N ALA A 88 -4.62 -2.63 -1.91
CA ALA A 88 -3.41 -3.45 -2.01
C ALA A 88 -3.75 -4.92 -2.29
N LEU A 89 -4.78 -5.47 -1.61
CA LEU A 89 -5.24 -6.83 -1.86
C LEU A 89 -5.83 -7.00 -3.27
N GLU A 90 -6.55 -6.01 -3.78
CA GLU A 90 -7.06 -6.06 -5.15
C GLU A 90 -5.92 -6.05 -6.18
N ALA A 91 -4.89 -5.21 -5.98
CA ALA A 91 -3.70 -5.20 -6.84
C ALA A 91 -2.93 -6.53 -6.76
N ALA A 92 -2.84 -7.13 -5.58
CA ALA A 92 -2.26 -8.45 -5.38
C ALA A 92 -3.01 -9.53 -6.20
N LYS A 93 -4.33 -9.60 -6.05
CA LYS A 93 -5.17 -10.59 -6.75
C LYS A 93 -5.08 -10.50 -8.27
N ILE A 94 -5.03 -9.29 -8.84
CA ILE A 94 -4.87 -9.16 -10.29
C ILE A 94 -3.49 -9.60 -10.75
N ALA A 95 -2.43 -9.29 -10.00
CA ALA A 95 -1.08 -9.75 -10.30
C ALA A 95 -0.96 -11.30 -10.21
N GLU A 96 -1.58 -11.91 -9.20
CA GLU A 96 -1.65 -13.37 -9.07
C GLU A 96 -2.43 -14.02 -10.22
N SER A 97 -3.54 -13.44 -10.66
CA SER A 97 -4.32 -13.95 -11.79
C SER A 97 -3.54 -13.94 -13.11
N MET A 98 -2.52 -13.10 -13.21
CA MET A 98 -1.59 -13.05 -14.35
C MET A 98 -0.40 -14.00 -14.18
N GLY A 99 -0.29 -14.71 -13.06
CA GLY A 99 0.75 -15.70 -12.78
C GLY A 99 1.87 -15.24 -11.86
N GLY A 100 1.77 -14.05 -11.26
CA GLY A 100 2.70 -13.55 -10.25
C GLY A 100 2.56 -14.28 -8.92
N VAL A 101 3.58 -14.13 -8.08
CA VAL A 101 3.62 -14.64 -6.70
C VAL A 101 3.77 -13.44 -5.76
N ILE A 102 2.78 -13.20 -4.91
CA ILE A 102 2.85 -12.10 -3.95
C ILE A 102 3.74 -12.51 -2.79
N VAL A 103 4.81 -11.75 -2.57
CA VAL A 103 5.80 -12.01 -1.51
C VAL A 103 5.64 -11.11 -0.29
N GLY A 104 4.75 -10.14 -0.35
CA GLY A 104 4.44 -9.26 0.77
C GLY A 104 3.80 -7.93 0.34
N PHE A 105 3.63 -7.08 1.32
CA PHE A 105 3.04 -5.75 1.18
C PHE A 105 3.95 -4.69 1.81
N ALA A 106 3.91 -3.48 1.27
CA ALA A 106 4.65 -2.35 1.79
C ALA A 106 3.81 -1.07 1.76
N ALA A 107 4.06 -0.13 2.67
CA ALA A 107 3.50 1.21 2.64
C ALA A 107 4.41 2.20 3.35
N LEU A 108 4.26 3.49 3.06
CA LEU A 108 4.93 4.52 3.86
C LEU A 108 4.28 4.65 5.23
N ALA A 109 2.95 4.50 5.31
CA ALA A 109 2.22 4.60 6.57
C ALA A 109 1.16 3.49 6.71
N ASN A 110 1.02 2.98 7.94
CA ASN A 110 -0.05 2.10 8.37
C ASN A 110 -1.03 2.86 9.26
N ARG A 111 -2.31 2.79 8.96
CA ARG A 111 -3.38 3.41 9.75
C ARG A 111 -3.80 2.58 10.98
N GLY A 112 -2.95 1.65 11.44
CA GLY A 112 -3.16 0.87 12.64
C GLY A 112 -4.20 -0.25 12.53
N PHE A 113 -4.57 -0.66 11.31
CA PHE A 113 -5.51 -1.78 11.11
C PHE A 113 -4.79 -3.10 10.85
N CYS A 114 -3.66 -3.07 10.17
CA CYS A 114 -2.90 -4.25 9.80
C CYS A 114 -1.62 -4.36 10.64
N LYS A 115 -1.31 -5.56 11.10
CA LYS A 115 -0.05 -5.83 11.78
C LYS A 115 1.10 -5.75 10.77
N ARG A 116 2.14 -4.98 11.07
CA ARG A 116 3.35 -4.90 10.26
C ARG A 116 4.56 -5.55 10.94
N VAL A 117 5.57 -5.85 10.16
CA VAL A 117 6.85 -6.35 10.64
C VAL A 117 7.51 -5.33 11.59
N GLY A 118 7.97 -5.80 12.75
CA GLY A 118 8.66 -4.98 13.75
C GLY A 118 7.75 -4.01 14.54
N SER A 119 6.42 -4.25 14.55
CA SER A 119 5.47 -3.49 15.37
C SER A 119 4.80 -4.41 16.39
N ASP A 120 4.57 -3.87 17.59
CA ASP A 120 3.78 -4.51 18.64
C ASP A 120 2.26 -4.33 18.42
N LEU A 121 1.85 -3.58 17.39
CA LEU A 121 0.46 -3.34 17.05
C LEU A 121 -0.26 -4.65 16.74
N VAL A 122 -1.41 -4.85 17.37
CA VAL A 122 -2.28 -5.99 17.12
C VAL A 122 -3.18 -5.67 15.94
N GLY A 123 -3.11 -6.46 14.88
CA GLY A 123 -3.97 -6.29 13.71
C GLY A 123 -5.46 -6.36 14.07
N LYS A 124 -6.27 -5.50 13.46
CA LYS A 124 -7.74 -5.47 13.67
C LYS A 124 -8.42 -6.46 12.71
N PRO A 125 -9.57 -7.03 13.07
CA PRO A 125 -10.31 -7.96 12.20
C PRO A 125 -10.70 -7.39 10.84
N THR A 126 -10.71 -6.06 10.70
CA THR A 126 -10.99 -5.36 9.45
C THR A 126 -9.79 -5.27 8.51
N CYS A 127 -8.59 -5.69 8.94
CA CYS A 127 -7.46 -5.84 8.04
C CYS A 127 -7.75 -6.92 6.99
N LYS A 128 -7.51 -6.59 5.74
CA LYS A 128 -7.76 -7.47 4.59
C LYS A 128 -6.48 -8.11 4.05
N LEU A 129 -5.31 -7.68 4.53
CA LEU A 129 -4.06 -8.30 4.12
C LEU A 129 -3.96 -9.71 4.68
N PRO A 130 -3.41 -10.67 3.93
CA PRO A 130 -3.16 -12.03 4.42
C PRO A 130 -2.23 -12.03 5.64
N ASN A 131 -2.54 -12.85 6.63
CA ASN A 131 -1.75 -12.92 7.86
C ASN A 131 -0.38 -13.60 7.68
N ASP A 132 -0.23 -14.38 6.64
CA ASP A 132 0.98 -15.13 6.28
C ASP A 132 1.92 -14.33 5.35
N ALA A 133 1.46 -13.20 4.83
CA ALA A 133 2.28 -12.31 4.01
C ALA A 133 2.88 -11.18 4.86
N PRO A 134 4.21 -10.94 4.80
CA PRO A 134 4.83 -9.84 5.54
C PRO A 134 4.32 -8.49 5.05
N PHE A 135 4.03 -7.59 5.99
CA PHE A 135 3.69 -6.21 5.70
C PHE A 135 4.73 -5.28 6.34
N PHE A 136 5.33 -4.42 5.52
CA PHE A 136 6.33 -3.42 5.91
C PHE A 136 5.72 -2.02 5.85
N ALA A 137 5.93 -1.22 6.90
CA ALA A 137 5.59 0.20 6.88
C ALA A 137 6.53 0.97 7.79
N LEU A 138 6.81 2.23 7.45
CA LEU A 138 7.73 3.07 8.22
C LEU A 138 7.15 3.43 9.58
N ALA A 139 5.84 3.68 9.65
CA ALA A 139 5.19 4.11 10.89
C ALA A 139 3.75 3.61 10.97
N ASP A 140 3.28 3.48 12.22
CA ASP A 140 1.88 3.25 12.55
C ASP A 140 1.24 4.58 12.98
N PHE A 141 0.05 4.87 12.47
CA PHE A 141 -0.76 6.02 12.85
C PHE A 141 -2.15 5.54 13.26
N GLU A 142 -2.43 5.55 14.53
CA GLU A 142 -3.76 5.25 15.05
C GLU A 142 -4.56 6.53 15.21
N PHE A 143 -5.73 6.57 14.58
CA PHE A 143 -6.70 7.65 14.71
C PHE A 143 -8.05 7.05 15.05
N ASP A 144 -8.77 7.72 15.93
CA ASP A 144 -10.15 7.37 16.21
C ASP A 144 -11.01 7.58 14.97
N ILE A 145 -11.91 6.64 14.75
CA ILE A 145 -12.87 6.67 13.65
C ILE A 145 -14.26 6.64 14.28
N TYR A 146 -15.04 7.65 13.95
CA TYR A 146 -16.40 7.82 14.46
C TYR A 146 -17.42 7.72 13.34
N ASP A 147 -18.60 7.22 13.66
CA ASP A 147 -19.77 7.48 12.84
C ASP A 147 -20.05 9.01 12.87
N PRO A 148 -20.50 9.63 11.76
CA PRO A 148 -20.80 11.07 11.73
C PRO A 148 -21.73 11.54 12.84
N SER A 149 -22.68 10.72 13.28
CA SER A 149 -23.61 11.01 14.38
C SER A 149 -22.94 11.08 15.75
N GLU A 150 -21.80 10.40 15.92
CA GLU A 150 -21.05 10.30 17.16
C GLU A 150 -19.73 11.11 17.15
N CYS A 151 -19.34 11.61 15.98
CA CYS A 151 -18.08 12.32 15.80
C CYS A 151 -18.07 13.64 16.60
N PRO A 152 -17.12 13.84 17.53
CA PRO A 152 -17.02 15.08 18.30
C PRO A 152 -16.79 16.31 17.41
N LEU A 153 -15.98 16.19 16.36
CA LEU A 153 -15.71 17.28 15.43
C LEU A 153 -16.96 17.66 14.61
N CYS A 154 -17.78 16.67 14.21
CA CYS A 154 -19.05 16.95 13.52
C CYS A 154 -20.04 17.66 14.43
N LYS A 155 -20.07 17.33 15.74
CA LYS A 155 -20.91 18.01 16.74
C LYS A 155 -20.49 19.47 16.96
N GLU A 156 -19.22 19.78 16.74
CA GLU A 156 -18.67 21.15 16.79
C GLU A 156 -18.84 21.92 15.46
N GLY A 157 -19.54 21.36 14.47
CA GLY A 157 -19.83 21.99 13.18
C GLY A 157 -18.79 21.75 12.09
N SER A 158 -17.82 20.87 12.32
CA SER A 158 -16.88 20.44 11.26
C SER A 158 -17.62 19.58 10.24
N VAL A 159 -17.26 19.75 8.95
CA VAL A 159 -17.79 18.93 7.87
C VAL A 159 -16.70 17.97 7.40
N ALA A 160 -17.01 16.67 7.43
CA ALA A 160 -16.08 15.66 6.94
C ALA A 160 -15.89 15.80 5.43
N ILE A 161 -14.63 16.00 5.00
CA ILE A 161 -14.24 16.02 3.60
C ILE A 161 -13.48 14.75 3.32
N LYS A 162 -13.88 14.02 2.27
CA LYS A 162 -13.17 12.84 1.81
C LYS A 162 -12.21 13.24 0.68
N PRO A 163 -10.92 13.43 0.97
CA PRO A 163 -9.94 13.64 -0.08
C PRO A 163 -9.71 12.31 -0.82
N GLY A 164 -9.57 12.37 -2.13
CA GLY A 164 -9.18 11.21 -2.93
C GLY A 164 -10.12 10.87 -4.08
N SER A 165 -9.73 9.86 -4.85
CA SER A 165 -10.34 9.49 -6.13
C SER A 165 -11.69 8.77 -6.04
N ARG A 166 -12.12 8.35 -4.87
CA ARG A 166 -13.48 7.82 -4.66
C ARG A 166 -14.39 8.99 -4.36
N GLY A 167 -15.00 9.54 -5.42
CA GLY A 167 -16.00 10.60 -5.31
C GLY A 167 -17.13 10.26 -4.35
N ASN A 168 -17.84 11.30 -3.95
CA ASN A 168 -19.09 11.22 -3.17
C ASN A 168 -20.12 10.38 -3.90
#